data_f9f523e906aa559ff20561472440fa45
#
_entry.id   f9f523e906aa559ff20561472440fa45
#
_cell.length_a   1.000
_cell.length_b   1.000
_cell.length_c   1.000
_cell.angle_alpha   90.00
_cell.angle_beta   90.00
_cell.angle_gamma   90.00
#
_symmetry.space_group_name_H-M   'P 1'
#
loop_
_entity.id
_entity.type
_entity.pdbx_description
1 polymer ?
#
loop_
_entity_poly.entity_id
_entity_poly.type
_entity_poly.pdbx_seq_one_letter_code
_entity_poly.pdbx_strand_id
1 'polypeptide(L)'
;MVSSPLPLDASPIRFGTDGWRGILGVDITVERLLPVAVAAAQELAHQAPEGLNSRTVVIGYDRRFLAPELAEVVAAAVRGCDLEPLLTDTAVPTPACSWAVVERQALGALVITASHNPPEWLGLKIKGPFGGSVEGTFTAAVERRLAAGGITVPVAGRCERFDGRGEHLAGLRSKLDLQALTVGLRAMGLHVFVDPMHGSAAGCVADLLGDDAQDLITEIRTNRDPLFGGCAPEPLAPHLGELIAAVKASKAAGRNAVGLVFDGDGDRIAAVDETGRFCSTQQLMPLLIDYLARAKNLPGSVVKTVSGSDLMRLVAEDLGREVLELPVGFKYIAAEMLAGEVLIGGEESGGVGFGMHLPERDALFAAMLVLEALVEGNQPLGERMTTIQERCGGAAHYDRLDLRLADMDSRRRLEALLADTPPQEVAGCPVLEVVTTDGVKLRLGPSHWLMLRFSGTEPLLRLYCEAPSPSRVDDVLSWARSFAAAI
;
A
#
# COMPACT_ATOMS: atom_id res chain seq x y z
N MET A 1 -1.46 -20.52 16.92
CA MET A 1 -0.77 -20.53 18.23
C MET A 1 0.35 -19.51 18.16
N VAL A 2 0.32 -18.47 19.02
CA VAL A 2 1.44 -17.53 19.16
C VAL A 2 2.59 -18.30 19.77
N SER A 3 3.59 -18.62 18.97
CA SER A 3 4.66 -19.57 19.33
C SER A 3 5.88 -18.91 19.96
N SER A 4 5.86 -17.60 20.20
CA SER A 4 6.96 -16.89 20.86
C SER A 4 6.44 -16.00 21.98
N PRO A 5 7.10 -15.97 23.14
CA PRO A 5 6.78 -14.97 24.17
C PRO A 5 7.02 -13.57 23.58
N LEU A 6 6.21 -12.59 24.04
CA LEU A 6 6.45 -11.19 23.71
C LEU A 6 7.87 -10.80 24.16
N PRO A 7 8.59 -9.99 23.36
CA PRO A 7 9.89 -9.48 23.79
C PRO A 7 9.73 -8.67 25.08
N LEU A 8 10.67 -8.82 26.00
CA LEU A 8 10.63 -8.08 27.29
C LEU A 8 11.15 -6.65 27.14
N ASP A 9 12.05 -6.44 26.17
CA ASP A 9 12.68 -5.14 25.93
C ASP A 9 12.13 -4.51 24.66
N ALA A 10 11.79 -3.25 24.74
CA ALA A 10 11.32 -2.48 23.59
C ALA A 10 12.44 -2.18 22.62
N SER A 11 12.16 -2.32 21.33
CA SER A 11 13.09 -1.96 20.26
C SER A 11 13.37 -0.46 20.23
N PRO A 12 14.54 0.00 19.74
CA PRO A 12 14.78 1.43 19.51
C PRO A 12 13.70 2.02 18.59
N ILE A 13 13.32 3.29 18.84
CA ILE A 13 12.39 4.00 17.96
C ILE A 13 13.12 4.26 16.64
N ARG A 14 12.64 3.59 15.57
CA ARG A 14 13.14 3.73 14.20
C ARG A 14 11.98 3.80 13.24
N PHE A 15 12.00 4.80 12.37
CA PHE A 15 11.02 4.91 11.30
C PHE A 15 11.41 4.01 10.13
N GLY A 16 10.45 3.22 9.66
CA GLY A 16 10.57 2.44 8.44
C GLY A 16 10.25 3.27 7.18
N THR A 17 9.88 2.58 6.11
CA THR A 17 9.49 3.23 4.83
C THR A 17 8.19 4.02 4.93
N ASP A 18 7.31 3.67 5.88
CA ASP A 18 5.99 4.30 6.04
C ASP A 18 5.56 4.26 7.52
N GLY A 19 6.26 5.05 8.34
CA GLY A 19 5.99 5.21 9.76
C GLY A 19 6.84 4.37 10.70
N TRP A 20 6.64 4.58 12.00
CA TRP A 20 7.18 3.77 13.09
C TRP A 20 6.13 2.77 13.53
N ARG A 21 6.50 1.48 13.61
CA ARG A 21 5.62 0.39 13.98
C ARG A 21 6.30 -0.54 14.98
N GLY A 22 5.51 -1.17 15.83
CA GLY A 22 6.00 -2.13 16.81
C GLY A 22 4.88 -2.86 17.52
N ILE A 23 5.25 -3.73 18.45
CA ILE A 23 4.31 -4.53 19.24
C ILE A 23 3.64 -3.64 20.28
N LEU A 24 2.30 -3.64 20.30
CA LEU A 24 1.50 -2.91 21.26
C LEU A 24 1.77 -3.42 22.68
N GLY A 25 1.99 -2.48 23.62
CA GLY A 25 2.33 -2.80 25.01
C GLY A 25 3.82 -3.08 25.25
N VAL A 26 4.63 -3.17 24.20
CA VAL A 26 6.10 -3.32 24.29
C VAL A 26 6.77 -2.15 23.59
N ASP A 27 6.69 -2.09 22.28
CA ASP A 27 7.28 -1.01 21.49
C ASP A 27 6.39 0.23 21.47
N ILE A 28 5.08 0.02 21.32
CA ILE A 28 4.07 1.07 21.30
C ILE A 28 3.37 1.12 22.66
N THR A 29 3.82 2.03 23.50
CA THR A 29 3.19 2.41 24.77
C THR A 29 2.86 3.90 24.76
N VAL A 30 1.98 4.36 25.63
CA VAL A 30 1.67 5.79 25.75
C VAL A 30 2.93 6.60 26.05
N GLU A 31 3.81 6.09 26.93
CA GLU A 31 5.06 6.75 27.30
C GLU A 31 6.03 6.95 26.15
N ARG A 32 6.02 6.03 25.18
CA ARG A 32 6.88 6.10 24.00
C ARG A 32 6.22 6.84 22.83
N LEU A 33 4.91 6.66 22.65
CA LEU A 33 4.14 7.28 21.59
C LEU A 33 4.08 8.80 21.72
N LEU A 34 3.87 9.30 22.93
CA LEU A 34 3.71 10.74 23.17
C LEU A 34 4.94 11.57 22.80
N PRO A 35 6.16 11.25 23.24
CA PRO A 35 7.36 11.95 22.78
C PRO A 35 7.53 11.90 21.26
N VAL A 36 7.20 10.77 20.60
CA VAL A 36 7.26 10.67 19.15
C VAL A 36 6.25 11.61 18.48
N ALA A 37 5.01 11.65 18.96
CA ALA A 37 3.98 12.52 18.43
C ALA A 37 4.34 14.01 18.60
N VAL A 38 4.86 14.39 19.78
CA VAL A 38 5.35 15.77 20.04
C VAL A 38 6.50 16.12 19.10
N ALA A 39 7.51 15.25 18.98
CA ALA A 39 8.65 15.50 18.10
C ALA A 39 8.21 15.62 16.62
N ALA A 40 7.29 14.76 16.18
CA ALA A 40 6.74 14.79 14.83
C ALA A 40 5.92 16.08 14.58
N ALA A 41 5.05 16.47 15.51
CA ALA A 41 4.25 17.68 15.40
C ALA A 41 5.11 18.95 15.35
N GLN A 42 6.13 19.03 16.20
CA GLN A 42 7.10 20.13 16.20
C GLN A 42 7.91 20.18 14.89
N GLU A 43 8.25 19.00 14.33
CA GLU A 43 8.98 18.95 13.06
C GLU A 43 8.08 19.34 11.88
N LEU A 44 6.80 18.96 11.88
CA LEU A 44 5.82 19.45 10.88
C LEU A 44 5.71 20.98 10.90
N ALA A 45 5.65 21.57 12.08
CA ALA A 45 5.61 23.03 12.22
C ALA A 45 6.94 23.70 11.80
N HIS A 46 8.09 23.05 12.11
CA HIS A 46 9.43 23.57 11.79
C HIS A 46 9.72 23.52 10.29
N GLN A 47 9.28 22.47 9.60
CA GLN A 47 9.48 22.26 8.17
C GLN A 47 8.27 22.70 7.33
N ALA A 48 7.36 23.49 7.90
CA ALA A 48 6.23 24.01 7.14
C ALA A 48 6.72 24.80 5.90
N PRO A 49 6.14 24.55 4.70
CA PRO A 49 6.49 25.29 3.50
C PRO A 49 6.31 26.81 3.68
N GLU A 50 7.16 27.59 3.02
CA GLU A 50 7.01 29.05 3.02
C GLU A 50 5.62 29.45 2.48
N GLY A 51 4.94 30.30 3.22
CA GLY A 51 3.58 30.75 2.88
C GLY A 51 2.45 29.88 3.42
N LEU A 52 2.74 28.71 3.99
CA LEU A 52 1.72 27.90 4.67
C LEU A 52 1.48 28.43 6.10
N ASN A 53 0.45 29.27 6.24
CA ASN A 53 0.05 29.86 7.52
C ASN A 53 -0.98 28.95 8.23
N SER A 54 -0.58 27.75 8.59
CA SER A 54 -1.45 26.78 9.28
C SER A 54 -0.85 26.37 10.62
N ARG A 55 -1.71 26.00 11.56
CA ARG A 55 -1.36 25.36 12.84
C ARG A 55 -2.05 23.99 12.97
N THR A 56 -2.83 23.63 11.96
CA THR A 56 -3.65 22.40 11.96
C THR A 56 -2.78 21.17 11.71
N VAL A 57 -2.94 20.16 12.56
CA VAL A 57 -2.40 18.81 12.36
C VAL A 57 -3.58 17.84 12.39
N VAL A 58 -3.78 17.12 11.30
CA VAL A 58 -4.82 16.08 11.20
C VAL A 58 -4.40 14.87 12.01
N ILE A 59 -5.30 14.33 12.81
CA ILE A 59 -5.09 13.10 13.58
C ILE A 59 -6.12 12.07 13.11
N GLY A 60 -5.64 10.92 12.67
CA GLY A 60 -6.50 9.82 12.26
C GLY A 60 -6.08 8.50 12.89
N TYR A 61 -6.92 7.48 12.74
CA TYR A 61 -6.66 6.15 13.28
C TYR A 61 -7.40 5.06 12.51
N ASP A 62 -6.87 3.85 12.55
CA ASP A 62 -7.49 2.66 11.97
C ASP A 62 -8.37 1.91 13.00
N ARG A 63 -8.81 0.69 12.66
CA ARG A 63 -9.70 -0.12 13.52
C ARG A 63 -8.99 -1.00 14.54
N ARG A 64 -7.68 -0.84 14.75
CA ARG A 64 -6.88 -1.61 15.70
C ARG A 64 -7.30 -1.36 17.15
N PHE A 65 -6.90 -2.30 18.01
CA PHE A 65 -7.10 -2.16 19.44
C PHE A 65 -6.36 -0.92 19.99
N LEU A 66 -7.02 -0.14 20.82
CA LEU A 66 -6.55 1.12 21.41
C LEU A 66 -6.22 2.26 20.38
N ALA A 67 -6.41 2.08 19.09
CA ALA A 67 -6.09 3.14 18.13
C ALA A 67 -6.91 4.43 18.37
N PRO A 68 -8.24 4.38 18.66
CA PRO A 68 -9.02 5.58 18.98
C PRO A 68 -8.50 6.31 20.24
N GLU A 69 -8.25 5.58 21.31
CA GLU A 69 -7.81 6.14 22.59
C GLU A 69 -6.41 6.77 22.47
N LEU A 70 -5.51 6.13 21.75
CA LEU A 70 -4.17 6.67 21.50
C LEU A 70 -4.21 7.89 20.57
N ALA A 71 -5.12 7.94 19.59
CA ALA A 71 -5.32 9.10 18.77
C ALA A 71 -5.78 10.33 19.59
N GLU A 72 -6.67 10.15 20.56
CA GLU A 72 -7.07 11.21 21.48
C GLU A 72 -5.91 11.73 22.33
N VAL A 73 -5.09 10.82 22.83
CA VAL A 73 -3.91 11.16 23.64
C VAL A 73 -2.88 11.93 22.79
N VAL A 74 -2.66 11.49 21.55
CA VAL A 74 -1.80 12.20 20.57
C VAL A 74 -2.36 13.59 20.25
N ALA A 75 -3.66 13.71 20.00
CA ALA A 75 -4.29 15.00 19.73
C ALA A 75 -4.12 15.98 20.91
N ALA A 76 -4.27 15.51 22.15
CA ALA A 76 -4.06 16.32 23.33
C ALA A 76 -2.59 16.78 23.49
N ALA A 77 -1.63 15.95 23.11
CA ALA A 77 -0.20 16.30 23.10
C ALA A 77 0.12 17.33 22.00
N VAL A 78 -0.44 17.18 20.82
CA VAL A 78 -0.30 18.13 19.69
C VAL A 78 -0.84 19.50 20.09
N ARG A 79 -2.01 19.56 20.73
CA ARG A 79 -2.56 20.82 21.26
C ARG A 79 -1.65 21.46 22.29
N GLY A 80 -1.04 20.64 23.13
CA GLY A 80 -0.06 21.11 24.11
C GLY A 80 1.19 21.73 23.48
N CYS A 81 1.50 21.42 22.23
CA CYS A 81 2.56 22.04 21.44
C CYS A 81 2.15 23.37 20.78
N ASP A 82 1.02 23.93 21.19
CA ASP A 82 0.48 25.18 20.63
C ASP A 82 0.06 25.04 19.14
N LEU A 83 -0.34 23.81 18.76
CA LEU A 83 -0.89 23.46 17.46
C LEU A 83 -2.39 23.14 17.58
N GLU A 84 -3.06 23.02 16.45
CA GLU A 84 -4.50 22.80 16.35
C GLU A 84 -4.78 21.36 15.85
N PRO A 85 -4.90 20.36 16.74
CA PRO A 85 -5.23 19.01 16.34
C PRO A 85 -6.67 18.94 15.83
N LEU A 86 -6.85 18.30 14.67
CA LEU A 86 -8.15 18.00 14.07
C LEU A 86 -8.29 16.48 13.98
N LEU A 87 -9.08 15.90 14.89
CA LEU A 87 -9.21 14.44 15.05
C LEU A 87 -10.39 13.92 14.23
N THR A 88 -10.20 12.82 13.50
CA THR A 88 -11.32 12.13 12.85
C THR A 88 -12.33 11.62 13.89
N ASP A 89 -13.61 11.71 13.59
CA ASP A 89 -14.70 11.27 14.49
C ASP A 89 -14.79 9.75 14.60
N THR A 90 -14.40 9.05 13.52
CA THR A 90 -14.36 7.58 13.42
C THR A 90 -13.00 7.10 12.90
N ALA A 91 -12.79 5.77 12.91
CA ALA A 91 -11.69 5.15 12.19
C ALA A 91 -11.84 5.38 10.68
N VAL A 92 -10.75 5.78 10.03
CA VAL A 92 -10.74 6.15 8.61
C VAL A 92 -9.61 5.45 7.85
N PRO A 93 -9.75 5.25 6.54
CA PRO A 93 -8.61 4.91 5.70
C PRO A 93 -7.51 5.96 5.79
N THR A 94 -6.24 5.54 5.75
CA THR A 94 -5.09 6.47 5.76
C THR A 94 -5.19 7.57 4.69
N PRO A 95 -5.61 7.29 3.43
CA PRO A 95 -5.79 8.33 2.43
C PRO A 95 -6.84 9.40 2.78
N ALA A 96 -7.79 9.12 3.66
CA ALA A 96 -8.72 10.14 4.15
C ALA A 96 -8.01 11.22 4.98
N CYS A 97 -6.98 10.85 5.76
CA CYS A 97 -6.15 11.82 6.47
C CYS A 97 -5.31 12.65 5.48
N SER A 98 -4.75 12.00 4.46
CA SER A 98 -4.01 12.66 3.38
C SER A 98 -4.88 13.66 2.61
N TRP A 99 -6.11 13.29 2.31
CA TRP A 99 -7.11 14.16 1.68
C TRP A 99 -7.39 15.39 2.57
N ALA A 100 -7.68 15.17 3.85
CA ALA A 100 -7.97 16.24 4.80
C ALA A 100 -6.78 17.21 4.96
N VAL A 101 -5.54 16.73 4.91
CA VAL A 101 -4.35 17.59 4.95
C VAL A 101 -4.34 18.56 3.78
N VAL A 102 -4.57 18.07 2.57
CA VAL A 102 -4.54 18.89 1.35
C VAL A 102 -5.71 19.87 1.31
N GLU A 103 -6.94 19.40 1.52
CA GLU A 103 -8.16 20.22 1.48
C GLU A 103 -8.16 21.35 2.53
N ARG A 104 -7.60 21.07 3.70
CA ARG A 104 -7.57 22.01 4.81
C ARG A 104 -6.28 22.81 4.92
N GLN A 105 -5.35 22.58 3.99
CA GLN A 105 -4.01 23.20 4.03
C GLN A 105 -3.34 23.01 5.41
N ALA A 106 -3.43 21.79 5.95
CA ALA A 106 -2.86 21.47 7.26
C ALA A 106 -1.32 21.31 7.16
N LEU A 107 -0.63 21.41 8.30
CA LEU A 107 0.81 21.15 8.41
C LEU A 107 1.16 19.70 8.04
N GLY A 108 0.22 18.79 8.23
CA GLY A 108 0.38 17.38 7.96
C GLY A 108 -0.58 16.54 8.78
N ALA A 109 -0.33 15.21 8.84
CA ALA A 109 -1.13 14.32 9.67
C ALA A 109 -0.27 13.34 10.48
N LEU A 110 -0.82 12.93 11.63
CA LEU A 110 -0.36 11.83 12.45
C LEU A 110 -1.44 10.75 12.46
N VAL A 111 -1.14 9.55 11.90
CA VAL A 111 -2.12 8.47 11.74
C VAL A 111 -1.72 7.27 12.58
N ILE A 112 -2.59 6.88 13.52
CA ILE A 112 -2.39 5.73 14.40
C ILE A 112 -2.80 4.46 13.67
N THR A 113 -1.83 3.72 13.16
CA THR A 113 -2.02 2.50 12.37
C THR A 113 -0.74 1.67 12.30
N ALA A 114 -0.88 0.39 12.06
CA ALA A 114 0.21 -0.48 11.60
C ALA A 114 -0.09 -1.10 10.21
N SER A 115 -1.04 -0.52 9.44
CA SER A 115 -1.39 -0.94 8.08
C SER A 115 -1.72 -2.46 8.02
N HIS A 116 -0.93 -3.23 7.28
CA HIS A 116 -1.09 -4.66 7.08
C HIS A 116 -0.41 -5.56 8.13
N ASN A 117 0.26 -4.99 9.13
CA ASN A 117 0.92 -5.80 10.17
C ASN A 117 -0.10 -6.60 11.00
N PRO A 118 0.31 -7.73 11.64
CA PRO A 118 -0.55 -8.52 12.50
C PRO A 118 -1.27 -7.72 13.61
N PRO A 119 -2.33 -8.29 14.22
CA PRO A 119 -3.18 -7.58 15.19
C PRO A 119 -2.45 -6.99 16.39
N GLU A 120 -1.40 -7.64 16.85
CA GLU A 120 -0.57 -7.22 17.99
C GLU A 120 0.32 -6.00 17.72
N TRP A 121 0.36 -5.54 16.48
CA TRP A 121 1.14 -4.36 16.09
C TRP A 121 0.31 -3.10 16.09
N LEU A 122 0.97 -1.99 16.39
CA LEU A 122 0.46 -0.63 16.21
C LEU A 122 1.60 0.29 15.77
N GLY A 123 1.29 1.55 15.46
CA GLY A 123 2.32 2.50 15.03
C GLY A 123 1.80 3.89 14.76
N LEU A 124 2.68 4.71 14.22
CA LEU A 124 2.41 6.09 13.84
C LEU A 124 2.97 6.37 12.45
N LYS A 125 2.10 6.71 11.50
CA LYS A 125 2.49 7.29 10.20
C LYS A 125 2.49 8.81 10.30
N ILE A 126 3.39 9.46 9.54
CA ILE A 126 3.46 10.92 9.43
C ILE A 126 3.22 11.29 7.97
N LYS A 127 2.26 12.18 7.73
CA LYS A 127 2.01 12.77 6.41
C LYS A 127 2.44 14.22 6.40
N GLY A 128 3.10 14.63 5.31
CA GLY A 128 3.51 16.02 5.11
C GLY A 128 2.37 16.90 4.59
N PRO A 129 2.60 18.20 4.42
CA PRO A 129 1.58 19.17 3.99
C PRO A 129 1.03 18.91 2.57
N PHE A 130 1.73 18.11 1.78
CA PHE A 130 1.29 17.64 0.46
C PHE A 130 0.37 16.39 0.51
N GLY A 131 0.05 15.90 1.73
CA GLY A 131 -0.81 14.72 1.94
C GLY A 131 -0.10 13.37 1.85
N GLY A 132 1.11 13.31 1.31
CA GLY A 132 1.89 12.07 1.18
C GLY A 132 2.79 11.79 2.38
N SER A 133 3.40 10.61 2.38
CA SER A 133 4.35 10.19 3.42
C SER A 133 5.59 11.06 3.41
N VAL A 134 6.04 11.48 4.59
CA VAL A 134 7.25 12.32 4.73
C VAL A 134 8.53 11.56 4.33
N GLU A 135 9.54 12.29 3.90
CA GLU A 135 10.83 11.74 3.50
C GLU A 135 11.65 11.20 4.69
N GLY A 136 12.68 10.39 4.37
CA GLY A 136 13.59 9.85 5.37
C GLY A 136 14.39 10.92 6.14
N THR A 137 14.65 12.07 5.52
CA THR A 137 15.29 13.24 6.14
C THR A 137 14.45 13.82 7.27
N PHE A 138 13.12 13.86 7.09
CA PHE A 138 12.16 14.29 8.08
C PHE A 138 12.12 13.33 9.27
N THR A 139 11.95 12.03 9.01
CA THR A 139 11.89 11.02 10.08
C THR A 139 13.22 10.94 10.86
N ALA A 140 14.36 11.10 10.19
CA ALA A 140 15.66 11.21 10.84
C ALA A 140 15.76 12.47 11.74
N ALA A 141 15.10 13.57 11.38
CA ALA A 141 15.05 14.75 12.24
C ALA A 141 14.21 14.47 13.51
N VAL A 142 13.07 13.78 13.37
CA VAL A 142 12.26 13.31 14.51
C VAL A 142 13.10 12.41 15.43
N GLU A 143 13.80 11.42 14.88
CA GLU A 143 14.68 10.52 15.66
C GLU A 143 15.80 11.27 16.39
N ARG A 144 16.41 12.28 15.75
CA ARG A 144 17.42 13.13 16.41
C ARG A 144 16.84 13.92 17.60
N ARG A 145 15.61 14.48 17.46
CA ARG A 145 14.93 15.15 18.58
C ARG A 145 14.70 14.21 19.74
N LEU A 146 14.26 12.98 19.46
CA LEU A 146 14.07 11.95 20.49
C LEU A 146 15.37 11.57 21.17
N ALA A 147 16.44 11.39 20.43
CA ALA A 147 17.77 11.03 20.94
C ALA A 147 18.41 12.14 21.79
N ALA A 148 18.12 13.42 21.48
CA ALA A 148 18.60 14.56 22.27
C ALA A 148 17.95 14.61 23.68
N GLY A 149 16.81 13.92 23.86
CA GLY A 149 16.09 13.89 25.14
C GLY A 149 15.43 15.22 25.48
N GLY A 150 14.87 15.29 26.70
CA GLY A 150 14.27 16.53 27.23
C GLY A 150 12.94 16.92 26.57
N ILE A 151 12.29 16.03 25.83
CA ILE A 151 10.96 16.29 25.28
C ILE A 151 9.96 16.32 26.43
N THR A 152 9.47 17.50 26.74
CA THR A 152 8.32 17.67 27.61
C THR A 152 7.07 17.35 26.82
N VAL A 153 6.21 16.50 27.37
CA VAL A 153 4.92 16.17 26.79
C VAL A 153 3.84 17.05 27.42
N PRO A 154 3.49 18.19 26.83
CA PRO A 154 2.38 18.96 27.31
C PRO A 154 1.09 18.27 26.87
N VAL A 155 0.11 18.20 27.77
CA VAL A 155 -1.22 17.66 27.46
C VAL A 155 -2.25 18.75 27.73
N ALA A 156 -3.03 19.12 26.73
CA ALA A 156 -4.01 20.20 26.88
C ALA A 156 -5.33 19.90 26.15
N GLY A 157 -6.41 20.04 26.88
CA GLY A 157 -7.76 20.26 26.39
C GLY A 157 -8.35 19.21 25.45
N ARG A 158 -9.58 19.48 24.98
CA ARG A 158 -10.26 18.72 23.92
C ARG A 158 -9.85 19.22 22.55
N CYS A 159 -9.82 18.33 21.56
CA CYS A 159 -9.62 18.64 20.15
C CYS A 159 -10.95 18.74 19.41
N GLU A 160 -10.95 19.45 18.31
CA GLU A 160 -12.03 19.45 17.33
C GLU A 160 -12.07 18.10 16.61
N ARG A 161 -13.28 17.64 16.26
CA ARG A 161 -13.49 16.43 15.48
C ARG A 161 -14.15 16.76 14.15
N PHE A 162 -13.90 15.92 13.14
CA PHE A 162 -14.48 16.09 11.81
C PHE A 162 -14.79 14.73 11.17
N ASP A 163 -15.71 14.72 10.22
CA ASP A 163 -16.06 13.56 9.42
C ASP A 163 -15.01 13.32 8.32
N GLY A 164 -13.86 12.76 8.71
CA GLY A 164 -12.76 12.49 7.76
C GLY A 164 -13.15 11.49 6.68
N ARG A 165 -14.02 10.53 6.99
CA ARG A 165 -14.50 9.55 6.03
C ARG A 165 -15.43 10.21 5.00
N GLY A 166 -16.44 10.94 5.46
CA GLY A 166 -17.41 11.59 4.57
C GLY A 166 -16.75 12.61 3.64
N GLU A 167 -15.80 13.41 4.15
CA GLU A 167 -15.03 14.35 3.34
C GLU A 167 -14.19 13.66 2.24
N HIS A 168 -13.51 12.56 2.58
CA HIS A 168 -12.75 11.79 1.59
C HIS A 168 -13.68 11.19 0.52
N LEU A 169 -14.76 10.54 0.91
CA LEU A 169 -15.72 9.98 -0.05
C LEU A 169 -16.37 11.05 -0.92
N ALA A 170 -16.65 12.24 -0.38
CA ALA A 170 -17.14 13.38 -1.17
C ALA A 170 -16.11 13.84 -2.20
N GLY A 171 -14.82 13.89 -1.80
CA GLY A 171 -13.70 14.17 -2.70
C GLY A 171 -13.60 13.16 -3.83
N LEU A 172 -13.70 11.87 -3.53
CA LEU A 172 -13.70 10.81 -4.56
C LEU A 172 -14.89 10.94 -5.51
N ARG A 173 -16.09 11.18 -5.00
CA ARG A 173 -17.31 11.40 -5.82
C ARG A 173 -17.15 12.57 -6.80
N SER A 174 -16.42 13.60 -6.42
CA SER A 174 -16.19 14.76 -7.29
C SER A 174 -15.29 14.45 -8.50
N LYS A 175 -14.55 13.35 -8.46
CA LYS A 175 -13.59 12.92 -9.49
C LYS A 175 -14.08 11.76 -10.36
N LEU A 176 -15.19 11.12 -10.00
CA LEU A 176 -15.68 9.87 -10.59
C LEU A 176 -17.10 10.05 -11.11
N ASP A 177 -17.44 9.45 -12.25
CA ASP A 177 -18.80 9.33 -12.72
C ASP A 177 -19.44 8.04 -12.19
N LEU A 178 -19.83 8.09 -10.91
CA LEU A 178 -20.38 6.91 -10.21
C LEU A 178 -21.73 6.48 -10.75
N GLN A 179 -22.50 7.39 -11.37
CA GLN A 179 -23.75 7.04 -12.03
C GLN A 179 -23.50 6.21 -13.28
N ALA A 180 -22.60 6.65 -14.15
CA ALA A 180 -22.19 5.88 -15.33
C ALA A 180 -21.57 4.53 -14.93
N LEU A 181 -20.74 4.51 -13.87
CA LEU A 181 -20.17 3.28 -13.34
C LEU A 181 -21.25 2.29 -12.90
N THR A 182 -22.22 2.71 -12.08
CA THR A 182 -23.31 1.87 -11.59
C THR A 182 -24.14 1.30 -12.75
N VAL A 183 -24.49 2.14 -13.74
CA VAL A 183 -25.21 1.71 -14.95
C VAL A 183 -24.39 0.66 -15.71
N GLY A 184 -23.08 0.88 -15.88
CA GLY A 184 -22.18 -0.05 -16.56
C GLY A 184 -22.05 -1.40 -15.85
N LEU A 185 -21.84 -1.41 -14.54
CA LEU A 185 -21.79 -2.62 -13.73
C LEU A 185 -23.08 -3.44 -13.86
N ARG A 186 -24.22 -2.77 -13.84
CA ARG A 186 -25.54 -3.40 -14.02
C ARG A 186 -25.71 -3.99 -15.42
N ALA A 187 -25.29 -3.27 -16.45
CA ALA A 187 -25.34 -3.73 -17.85
C ALA A 187 -24.45 -4.97 -18.07
N MET A 188 -23.29 -5.04 -17.42
CA MET A 188 -22.42 -6.21 -17.44
C MET A 188 -22.93 -7.38 -16.60
N GLY A 189 -23.93 -7.17 -15.74
CA GLY A 189 -24.32 -8.14 -14.71
C GLY A 189 -23.16 -8.47 -13.75
N LEU A 190 -22.25 -7.50 -13.51
CA LEU A 190 -21.08 -7.69 -12.67
C LEU A 190 -21.43 -7.42 -11.21
N HIS A 191 -21.27 -8.44 -10.37
CA HIS A 191 -21.41 -8.32 -8.91
C HIS A 191 -20.05 -8.07 -8.27
N VAL A 192 -19.99 -7.11 -7.34
CA VAL A 192 -18.75 -6.70 -6.66
C VAL A 192 -18.77 -7.22 -5.23
N PHE A 193 -17.89 -8.16 -4.92
CA PHE A 193 -17.60 -8.54 -3.55
C PHE A 193 -16.49 -7.66 -3.00
N VAL A 194 -16.67 -7.13 -1.80
CA VAL A 194 -15.70 -6.24 -1.15
C VAL A 194 -15.29 -6.82 0.19
N ASP A 195 -13.99 -6.91 0.40
CA ASP A 195 -13.40 -7.44 1.61
C ASP A 195 -12.44 -6.41 2.24
N PRO A 196 -12.90 -5.60 3.18
CA PRO A 196 -12.05 -4.66 3.91
C PRO A 196 -11.18 -5.35 4.98
N MET A 197 -11.18 -6.67 5.10
CA MET A 197 -10.42 -7.42 6.11
C MET A 197 -10.60 -6.88 7.54
N HIS A 198 -11.84 -6.52 7.94
CA HIS A 198 -12.20 -5.82 9.19
C HIS A 198 -11.58 -4.42 9.33
N GLY A 199 -10.86 -3.92 8.32
CA GLY A 199 -10.12 -2.67 8.30
C GLY A 199 -10.97 -1.42 8.07
N SER A 200 -10.28 -0.30 7.91
CA SER A 200 -10.88 1.05 7.86
C SER A 200 -11.69 1.33 6.59
N ALA A 201 -11.49 0.55 5.52
CA ALA A 201 -12.24 0.69 4.27
C ALA A 201 -13.67 0.09 4.34
N ALA A 202 -14.05 -0.56 5.47
CA ALA A 202 -15.36 -1.20 5.62
C ALA A 202 -16.52 -0.20 5.44
N GLY A 203 -17.45 -0.54 4.57
CA GLY A 203 -18.59 0.28 4.19
C GLY A 203 -18.28 1.40 3.19
N CYS A 204 -16.99 1.68 2.92
CA CYS A 204 -16.62 2.82 2.06
C CYS A 204 -17.03 2.63 0.61
N VAL A 205 -16.92 1.42 0.05
CA VAL A 205 -17.32 1.15 -1.34
C VAL A 205 -18.82 1.25 -1.51
N ALA A 206 -19.58 0.67 -0.58
CA ALA A 206 -21.03 0.75 -0.61
C ALA A 206 -21.53 2.20 -0.46
N ASP A 207 -20.96 2.95 0.49
CA ASP A 207 -21.30 4.36 0.66
C ASP A 207 -20.90 5.19 -0.56
N LEU A 208 -19.74 4.92 -1.18
CA LEU A 208 -19.27 5.67 -2.33
C LEU A 208 -20.19 5.50 -3.54
N LEU A 209 -20.63 4.28 -3.84
CA LEU A 209 -21.54 3.97 -4.95
C LEU A 209 -23.00 4.32 -4.64
N GLY A 210 -23.38 4.37 -3.35
CA GLY A 210 -24.70 4.81 -2.90
C GLY A 210 -25.80 3.75 -3.03
N ASP A 211 -27.02 4.17 -2.68
CA ASP A 211 -28.18 3.28 -2.58
C ASP A 211 -28.55 2.60 -3.90
N ASP A 212 -28.32 3.26 -5.01
CA ASP A 212 -28.63 2.75 -6.35
C ASP A 212 -27.76 1.55 -6.77
N ALA A 213 -26.68 1.26 -6.05
CA ALA A 213 -25.76 0.16 -6.32
C ALA A 213 -25.79 -0.96 -5.27
N GLN A 214 -26.65 -0.88 -4.25
CA GLN A 214 -26.67 -1.85 -3.15
C GLN A 214 -26.88 -3.31 -3.59
N ASP A 215 -27.67 -3.53 -4.63
CA ASP A 215 -27.92 -4.85 -5.20
C ASP A 215 -26.71 -5.43 -5.98
N LEU A 216 -25.75 -4.59 -6.33
CA LEU A 216 -24.54 -4.97 -7.05
C LEU A 216 -23.37 -5.30 -6.12
N ILE A 217 -23.46 -4.97 -4.83
CA ILE A 217 -22.34 -5.03 -3.89
C ILE A 217 -22.66 -6.00 -2.76
N THR A 218 -21.68 -6.79 -2.38
CA THR A 218 -21.69 -7.56 -1.13
C THR A 218 -20.37 -7.33 -0.40
N GLU A 219 -20.42 -6.65 0.74
CA GLU A 219 -19.26 -6.51 1.61
C GLU A 219 -19.22 -7.63 2.64
N ILE A 220 -18.05 -8.25 2.82
CA ILE A 220 -17.76 -9.26 3.84
C ILE A 220 -16.78 -8.70 4.87
N ARG A 221 -16.71 -9.29 6.06
CA ARG A 221 -15.77 -8.87 7.14
C ARG A 221 -15.79 -7.37 7.45
N THR A 222 -16.98 -6.75 7.46
CA THR A 222 -17.17 -5.30 7.70
C THR A 222 -17.22 -4.91 9.16
N ASN A 223 -17.53 -5.84 10.07
CA ASN A 223 -17.56 -5.57 11.50
C ASN A 223 -16.17 -5.19 12.02
N ARG A 224 -16.12 -4.29 13.02
CA ARG A 224 -14.86 -4.01 13.70
C ARG A 224 -14.43 -5.24 14.49
N ASP A 225 -13.31 -5.82 14.11
CA ASP A 225 -12.61 -6.85 14.87
C ASP A 225 -11.14 -6.44 14.99
N PRO A 226 -10.66 -6.01 16.16
CA PRO A 226 -9.27 -5.61 16.38
C PRO A 226 -8.27 -6.75 16.17
N LEU A 227 -8.73 -8.00 16.12
CA LEU A 227 -7.92 -9.17 15.83
C LEU A 227 -7.90 -9.53 14.32
N PHE A 228 -8.64 -8.79 13.47
CA PHE A 228 -8.71 -9.01 12.02
C PHE A 228 -9.02 -10.46 11.63
N GLY A 229 -9.94 -11.11 12.36
CA GLY A 229 -10.25 -12.53 12.15
C GLY A 229 -9.11 -13.48 12.54
N GLY A 230 -8.15 -13.02 13.32
CA GLY A 230 -7.00 -13.80 13.78
C GLY A 230 -5.82 -13.87 12.79
N CYS A 231 -5.80 -13.04 11.75
CA CYS A 231 -4.70 -12.95 10.80
C CYS A 231 -4.28 -11.49 10.53
N ALA A 232 -3.16 -11.30 9.88
CA ALA A 232 -2.76 -9.98 9.41
C ALA A 232 -3.76 -9.45 8.36
N PRO A 233 -4.19 -8.18 8.42
CA PRO A 233 -5.05 -7.59 7.39
C PRO A 233 -4.23 -7.20 6.15
N GLU A 234 -3.57 -8.19 5.58
CA GLU A 234 -2.73 -8.07 4.38
C GLU A 234 -3.43 -8.77 3.21
N PRO A 235 -3.69 -8.09 2.09
CA PRO A 235 -4.41 -8.61 0.95
C PRO A 235 -3.54 -9.60 0.15
N LEU A 236 -3.34 -10.78 0.72
CA LEU A 236 -2.61 -11.91 0.13
C LEU A 236 -3.53 -13.12 0.00
N ALA A 237 -3.33 -13.93 -1.05
CA ALA A 237 -4.19 -15.07 -1.35
C ALA A 237 -4.51 -16.01 -0.17
N PRO A 238 -3.57 -16.35 0.75
CA PRO A 238 -3.86 -17.19 1.91
C PRO A 238 -4.90 -16.60 2.89
N HIS A 239 -5.07 -15.28 2.91
CA HIS A 239 -6.00 -14.57 3.80
C HIS A 239 -7.39 -14.36 3.21
N LEU A 240 -7.62 -14.75 1.93
CA LEU A 240 -8.81 -14.38 1.14
C LEU A 240 -9.76 -15.56 0.89
N GLY A 241 -9.70 -16.61 1.70
CA GLY A 241 -10.49 -17.83 1.49
C GLY A 241 -11.99 -17.55 1.35
N GLU A 242 -12.57 -16.68 2.17
CA GLU A 242 -13.98 -16.30 2.15
C GLU A 242 -14.33 -15.53 0.85
N LEU A 243 -13.54 -14.52 0.49
CA LEU A 243 -13.72 -13.73 -0.74
C LEU A 243 -13.63 -14.62 -1.98
N ILE A 244 -12.61 -15.48 -2.06
CA ILE A 244 -12.41 -16.42 -3.18
C ILE A 244 -13.60 -17.39 -3.29
N ALA A 245 -14.11 -17.89 -2.16
CA ALA A 245 -15.27 -18.76 -2.14
C ALA A 245 -16.54 -18.07 -2.63
N ALA A 246 -16.77 -16.80 -2.21
CA ALA A 246 -17.90 -16.01 -2.64
C ALA A 246 -17.90 -15.74 -4.15
N VAL A 247 -16.76 -15.35 -4.71
CA VAL A 247 -16.60 -15.12 -6.17
C VAL A 247 -16.83 -16.42 -6.94
N LYS A 248 -16.22 -17.55 -6.52
CA LYS A 248 -16.43 -18.85 -7.16
C LYS A 248 -17.88 -19.32 -7.10
N ALA A 249 -18.58 -19.08 -5.99
CA ALA A 249 -20.00 -19.43 -5.85
C ALA A 249 -20.87 -18.60 -6.80
N SER A 250 -20.55 -17.30 -6.98
CA SER A 250 -21.22 -16.44 -7.96
C SER A 250 -21.07 -16.98 -9.38
N LYS A 251 -19.84 -17.35 -9.78
CA LYS A 251 -19.58 -17.94 -11.10
C LYS A 251 -20.33 -19.28 -11.29
N ALA A 252 -20.34 -20.14 -10.28
CA ALA A 252 -21.08 -21.39 -10.34
C ALA A 252 -22.59 -21.17 -10.49
N ALA A 253 -23.12 -20.05 -10.03
CA ALA A 253 -24.51 -19.61 -10.23
C ALA A 253 -24.74 -18.87 -11.56
N GLY A 254 -23.75 -18.85 -12.47
CA GLY A 254 -23.86 -18.22 -13.79
C GLY A 254 -23.80 -16.68 -13.76
N ARG A 255 -23.27 -16.08 -12.69
CA ARG A 255 -23.15 -14.62 -12.53
C ARG A 255 -21.68 -14.19 -12.60
N ASN A 256 -21.41 -13.10 -13.30
CA ASN A 256 -20.09 -12.47 -13.28
C ASN A 256 -19.85 -11.80 -11.93
N ALA A 257 -18.63 -11.94 -11.41
CA ALA A 257 -18.25 -11.29 -10.17
C ALA A 257 -16.78 -10.90 -10.18
N VAL A 258 -16.45 -9.88 -9.40
CA VAL A 258 -15.08 -9.47 -9.06
C VAL A 258 -15.00 -9.31 -7.55
N GLY A 259 -13.89 -9.71 -6.94
CA GLY A 259 -13.57 -9.42 -5.54
C GLY A 259 -12.58 -8.27 -5.45
N LEU A 260 -12.84 -7.30 -4.58
CA LEU A 260 -11.91 -6.23 -4.20
C LEU A 260 -11.53 -6.41 -2.74
N VAL A 261 -10.27 -6.25 -2.41
CA VAL A 261 -9.77 -6.40 -1.03
C VAL A 261 -8.85 -5.26 -0.66
N PHE A 262 -8.97 -4.80 0.59
CA PHE A 262 -8.20 -3.68 1.14
C PHE A 262 -7.41 -4.14 2.36
N ASP A 263 -6.26 -3.51 2.63
CA ASP A 263 -5.53 -3.76 3.87
C ASP A 263 -6.15 -3.04 5.08
N GLY A 264 -5.54 -3.21 6.25
CA GLY A 264 -6.11 -2.75 7.51
C GLY A 264 -6.39 -1.25 7.59
N ASP A 265 -5.59 -0.42 6.94
CA ASP A 265 -5.78 1.04 6.89
C ASP A 265 -6.15 1.57 5.49
N GLY A 266 -6.51 0.68 4.56
CA GLY A 266 -7.16 1.03 3.31
C GLY A 266 -6.30 1.82 2.32
N ASP A 267 -4.96 1.68 2.40
CA ASP A 267 -4.04 2.31 1.44
C ASP A 267 -3.54 1.34 0.35
N ARG A 268 -3.85 0.02 0.49
CA ARG A 268 -3.48 -1.03 -0.46
C ARG A 268 -4.70 -1.77 -0.98
N ILE A 269 -4.60 -2.21 -2.25
CA ILE A 269 -5.62 -2.98 -2.95
C ILE A 269 -5.05 -4.24 -3.56
N ALA A 270 -5.86 -5.28 -3.59
CA ALA A 270 -5.76 -6.42 -4.49
C ALA A 270 -7.16 -6.83 -4.95
N ALA A 271 -7.25 -7.81 -5.85
CA ALA A 271 -8.52 -8.29 -6.36
C ALA A 271 -8.55 -9.82 -6.48
N VAL A 272 -9.76 -10.34 -6.71
CA VAL A 272 -10.02 -11.74 -7.09
C VAL A 272 -10.82 -11.70 -8.38
N ASP A 273 -10.32 -12.35 -9.44
CA ASP A 273 -11.00 -12.40 -10.72
C ASP A 273 -12.21 -13.35 -10.69
N GLU A 274 -13.02 -13.32 -11.74
CA GLU A 274 -14.25 -14.12 -11.89
C GLU A 274 -14.03 -15.63 -11.77
N THR A 275 -12.78 -16.12 -11.85
CA THR A 275 -12.44 -17.55 -11.67
C THR A 275 -12.06 -17.89 -10.23
N GLY A 276 -11.93 -16.86 -9.38
CA GLY A 276 -11.41 -16.97 -8.02
C GLY A 276 -9.89 -16.94 -7.94
N ARG A 277 -9.19 -16.47 -8.98
CA ARG A 277 -7.74 -16.27 -8.96
C ARG A 277 -7.41 -14.92 -8.32
N PHE A 278 -6.41 -14.92 -7.46
CA PHE A 278 -5.87 -13.71 -6.85
C PHE A 278 -5.15 -12.85 -7.89
N CYS A 279 -5.42 -11.55 -7.87
CA CYS A 279 -4.81 -10.53 -8.71
C CYS A 279 -4.20 -9.43 -7.82
N SER A 280 -2.88 -9.39 -7.75
CA SER A 280 -2.15 -8.31 -7.07
C SER A 280 -2.03 -7.07 -7.96
N THR A 281 -1.37 -6.03 -7.46
CA THR A 281 -1.01 -4.85 -8.26
C THR A 281 -0.12 -5.17 -9.47
N GLN A 282 0.57 -6.31 -9.48
CA GLN A 282 1.29 -6.78 -10.67
C GLN A 282 0.35 -6.97 -11.89
N GLN A 283 -0.93 -7.24 -11.63
CA GLN A 283 -1.98 -7.34 -12.66
C GLN A 283 -2.85 -6.08 -12.71
N LEU A 284 -3.19 -5.49 -11.56
CA LEU A 284 -4.10 -4.34 -11.53
C LEU A 284 -3.46 -3.07 -12.13
N MET A 285 -2.15 -2.84 -11.91
CA MET A 285 -1.49 -1.68 -12.51
C MET A 285 -1.46 -1.71 -14.04
N PRO A 286 -1.09 -2.81 -14.73
CA PRO A 286 -1.22 -2.89 -16.19
C PRO A 286 -2.62 -2.56 -16.71
N LEU A 287 -3.67 -3.05 -16.02
CA LEU A 287 -5.06 -2.71 -16.32
C LEU A 287 -5.33 -1.20 -16.20
N LEU A 288 -4.88 -0.60 -15.09
CA LEU A 288 -5.07 0.81 -14.81
C LEU A 288 -4.27 1.70 -15.76
N ILE A 289 -3.03 1.30 -16.13
CA ILE A 289 -2.22 2.01 -17.14
C ILE A 289 -2.96 2.01 -18.48
N ASP A 290 -3.44 0.84 -18.93
CA ASP A 290 -4.19 0.72 -20.19
C ASP A 290 -5.46 1.59 -20.15
N TYR A 291 -6.22 1.54 -19.07
CA TYR A 291 -7.44 2.31 -18.92
C TYR A 291 -7.18 3.83 -18.92
N LEU A 292 -6.27 4.31 -18.08
CA LEU A 292 -6.00 5.73 -17.93
C LEU A 292 -5.36 6.34 -19.17
N ALA A 293 -4.40 5.65 -19.79
CA ALA A 293 -3.71 6.17 -20.95
C ALA A 293 -4.49 5.98 -22.25
N ARG A 294 -5.20 4.85 -22.43
CA ARG A 294 -5.93 4.54 -23.68
C ARG A 294 -7.34 5.10 -23.67
N ALA A 295 -8.16 4.75 -22.65
CA ALA A 295 -9.57 5.11 -22.63
C ALA A 295 -9.81 6.54 -22.11
N LYS A 296 -9.14 6.93 -21.02
CA LYS A 296 -9.24 8.30 -20.48
C LYS A 296 -8.31 9.29 -21.19
N ASN A 297 -7.35 8.81 -21.99
CA ASN A 297 -6.34 9.63 -22.70
C ASN A 297 -5.61 10.63 -21.78
N LEU A 298 -5.34 10.24 -20.54
CA LEU A 298 -4.62 11.09 -19.58
C LEU A 298 -3.12 11.08 -19.86
N PRO A 299 -2.43 12.23 -19.72
CA PRO A 299 -0.98 12.34 -19.91
C PRO A 299 -0.20 11.79 -18.71
N GLY A 300 1.11 11.75 -18.82
CA GLY A 300 2.05 11.48 -17.74
C GLY A 300 2.80 10.15 -17.88
N SER A 301 3.86 10.04 -17.10
CA SER A 301 4.73 8.87 -17.01
C SER A 301 4.13 7.79 -16.09
N VAL A 302 4.60 6.56 -16.25
CA VAL A 302 4.30 5.44 -15.36
C VAL A 302 5.47 5.25 -14.40
N VAL A 303 5.21 5.25 -13.10
CA VAL A 303 6.23 5.07 -12.07
C VAL A 303 6.02 3.73 -11.38
N LYS A 304 7.02 2.86 -11.39
CA LYS A 304 6.97 1.56 -10.71
C LYS A 304 8.20 1.33 -9.85
N THR A 305 8.07 0.51 -8.82
CA THR A 305 9.24 0.03 -8.09
C THR A 305 9.94 -1.08 -8.85
N VAL A 306 11.24 -1.27 -8.57
CA VAL A 306 12.09 -2.29 -9.23
C VAL A 306 11.53 -3.71 -9.08
N SER A 307 10.73 -3.99 -8.02
CA SER A 307 10.00 -5.24 -7.80
C SER A 307 8.69 -5.36 -8.59
N GLY A 308 8.26 -4.29 -9.26
CA GLY A 308 7.06 -4.28 -10.08
C GLY A 308 7.22 -5.10 -11.37
N SER A 309 6.10 -5.65 -11.87
CA SER A 309 6.04 -6.46 -13.10
C SER A 309 6.57 -5.70 -14.32
N ASP A 310 7.26 -6.40 -15.19
CA ASP A 310 7.66 -5.87 -16.49
C ASP A 310 6.44 -5.65 -17.42
N LEU A 311 5.29 -6.29 -17.12
CA LEU A 311 4.05 -6.03 -17.85
C LEU A 311 3.59 -4.57 -17.71
N MET A 312 3.85 -3.92 -16.56
CA MET A 312 3.58 -2.47 -16.39
C MET A 312 4.36 -1.66 -17.42
N ARG A 313 5.65 -1.99 -17.61
CA ARG A 313 6.52 -1.32 -18.59
C ARG A 313 6.05 -1.61 -20.02
N LEU A 314 5.76 -2.86 -20.35
CA LEU A 314 5.33 -3.26 -21.70
C LEU A 314 4.03 -2.56 -22.10
N VAL A 315 3.05 -2.46 -21.18
CA VAL A 315 1.79 -1.74 -21.45
C VAL A 315 2.03 -0.24 -21.63
N ALA A 316 2.90 0.35 -20.80
CA ALA A 316 3.23 1.77 -20.89
C ALA A 316 3.94 2.10 -22.22
N GLU A 317 4.92 1.29 -22.62
CA GLU A 317 5.66 1.41 -23.88
C GLU A 317 4.73 1.25 -25.11
N ASP A 318 3.81 0.27 -25.10
CA ASP A 318 2.77 0.08 -26.15
C ASP A 318 1.90 1.35 -26.32
N LEU A 319 1.74 2.12 -25.25
CA LEU A 319 0.98 3.37 -25.22
C LEU A 319 1.83 4.64 -25.38
N GLY A 320 3.13 4.48 -25.64
CA GLY A 320 4.06 5.60 -25.83
C GLY A 320 4.29 6.40 -24.55
N ARG A 321 4.20 5.75 -23.36
CA ARG A 321 4.42 6.38 -22.05
C ARG A 321 5.82 6.09 -21.53
N GLU A 322 6.46 7.10 -20.97
CA GLU A 322 7.72 6.94 -20.24
C GLU A 322 7.50 6.09 -18.98
N VAL A 323 8.53 5.29 -18.63
CA VAL A 323 8.51 4.45 -17.44
C VAL A 323 9.71 4.78 -16.55
N LEU A 324 9.43 5.10 -15.29
CA LEU A 324 10.45 5.30 -14.27
C LEU A 324 10.44 4.10 -13.31
N GLU A 325 11.60 3.43 -13.20
CA GLU A 325 11.79 2.30 -12.26
C GLU A 325 12.61 2.78 -11.05
N LEU A 326 11.97 2.80 -9.86
CA LEU A 326 12.51 3.38 -8.64
C LEU A 326 12.79 2.31 -7.56
N PRO A 327 13.57 2.63 -6.51
CA PRO A 327 13.68 1.79 -5.33
C PRO A 327 12.31 1.50 -4.68
N VAL A 328 12.22 0.39 -3.92
CA VAL A 328 11.01 0.03 -3.18
C VAL A 328 10.71 1.06 -2.09
N GLY A 329 9.49 1.58 -2.11
CA GLY A 329 8.98 2.56 -1.16
C GLY A 329 8.19 3.66 -1.85
N PHE A 330 6.92 3.81 -1.48
CA PHE A 330 5.99 4.76 -2.12
C PHE A 330 6.47 6.22 -2.04
N LYS A 331 7.29 6.57 -1.04
CA LYS A 331 7.89 7.91 -0.91
C LYS A 331 8.67 8.37 -2.17
N TYR A 332 9.30 7.44 -2.89
CA TYR A 332 10.00 7.76 -4.14
C TYR A 332 9.00 8.06 -5.27
N ILE A 333 7.91 7.30 -5.32
CA ILE A 333 6.81 7.51 -6.25
C ILE A 333 6.13 8.86 -5.96
N ALA A 334 5.87 9.17 -4.69
CA ALA A 334 5.29 10.44 -4.27
C ALA A 334 6.18 11.64 -4.65
N ALA A 335 7.51 11.49 -4.54
CA ALA A 335 8.45 12.52 -4.96
C ALA A 335 8.35 12.81 -6.47
N GLU A 336 8.25 11.79 -7.32
CA GLU A 336 8.04 11.97 -8.76
C GLU A 336 6.68 12.63 -9.07
N MET A 337 5.61 12.25 -8.32
CA MET A 337 4.29 12.88 -8.46
C MET A 337 4.30 14.38 -8.09
N LEU A 338 5.16 14.79 -7.18
CA LEU A 338 5.33 16.18 -6.80
C LEU A 338 6.23 16.95 -7.77
N ALA A 339 7.17 16.28 -8.44
CA ALA A 339 8.16 16.89 -9.33
C ALA A 339 7.68 17.00 -10.78
N GLY A 340 6.78 16.11 -11.23
CA GLY A 340 6.42 16.00 -12.64
C GLY A 340 5.01 15.48 -12.91
N GLU A 341 4.73 15.29 -14.20
CA GLU A 341 3.44 14.77 -14.64
C GLU A 341 3.46 13.25 -14.65
N VAL A 342 2.92 12.65 -13.61
CA VAL A 342 2.78 11.20 -13.45
C VAL A 342 1.34 10.79 -13.76
N LEU A 343 1.16 9.76 -14.60
CA LEU A 343 -0.13 9.15 -14.86
C LEU A 343 -0.56 8.29 -13.66
N ILE A 344 0.31 7.36 -13.29
CA ILE A 344 0.09 6.38 -12.23
C ILE A 344 1.43 5.92 -11.66
N GLY A 345 1.45 5.67 -10.37
CA GLY A 345 2.61 5.04 -9.72
C GLY A 345 2.21 3.97 -8.72
N GLY A 346 3.02 2.91 -8.57
CA GLY A 346 2.66 1.87 -7.62
C GLY A 346 3.74 0.83 -7.34
N GLU A 347 3.43 0.04 -6.31
CA GLU A 347 4.28 -1.00 -5.76
C GLU A 347 3.61 -2.38 -5.88
N GLU A 348 4.40 -3.44 -5.92
CA GLU A 348 3.89 -4.82 -5.93
C GLU A 348 3.08 -5.16 -4.67
N SER A 349 3.31 -4.41 -3.59
CA SER A 349 2.68 -4.62 -2.27
C SER A 349 1.23 -4.16 -2.17
N GLY A 350 0.65 -3.58 -3.23
CA GLY A 350 -0.75 -3.16 -3.26
C GLY A 350 -0.97 -1.64 -3.26
N GLY A 351 0.09 -0.85 -3.05
CA GLY A 351 -0.01 0.60 -3.02
C GLY A 351 -0.04 1.21 -4.41
N VAL A 352 -1.09 1.94 -4.76
CA VAL A 352 -1.25 2.62 -6.05
C VAL A 352 -1.68 4.07 -5.82
N GLY A 353 -1.02 5.00 -6.49
CA GLY A 353 -1.35 6.43 -6.50
C GLY A 353 -1.49 6.96 -7.92
N PHE A 354 -2.15 8.08 -8.07
CA PHE A 354 -2.55 8.66 -9.35
C PHE A 354 -2.19 10.13 -9.41
N GLY A 355 -1.55 10.58 -10.48
CA GLY A 355 -1.15 11.99 -10.63
C GLY A 355 -2.33 12.97 -10.61
N MET A 356 -3.52 12.52 -11.00
CA MET A 356 -4.75 13.33 -10.93
C MET A 356 -5.39 13.39 -9.55
N HIS A 357 -4.77 12.78 -8.51
CA HIS A 357 -5.35 12.66 -7.18
C HIS A 357 -4.39 13.20 -6.12
N LEU A 358 -3.93 12.37 -5.21
CA LEU A 358 -2.98 12.71 -4.15
C LEU A 358 -1.60 12.09 -4.48
N PRO A 359 -0.48 12.68 -4.04
CA PRO A 359 0.83 12.04 -4.10
C PRO A 359 0.95 10.98 -2.98
N GLU A 360 -0.06 10.12 -2.89
CA GLU A 360 -0.19 9.05 -1.91
C GLU A 360 -1.04 7.92 -2.49
N ARG A 361 -0.93 6.74 -1.89
CA ARG A 361 -1.75 5.56 -2.18
C ARG A 361 -3.19 5.81 -1.75
N ASP A 362 -4.12 5.47 -2.63
CA ASP A 362 -5.55 5.48 -2.30
C ASP A 362 -6.24 4.26 -2.91
N ALA A 363 -6.44 3.24 -2.07
CA ALA A 363 -7.00 1.98 -2.51
C ALA A 363 -8.48 2.09 -2.91
N LEU A 364 -9.25 3.00 -2.29
CA LEU A 364 -10.65 3.23 -2.67
C LEU A 364 -10.74 3.86 -4.07
N PHE A 365 -9.90 4.86 -4.35
CA PHE A 365 -9.84 5.45 -5.68
C PHE A 365 -9.39 4.43 -6.72
N ALA A 366 -8.35 3.63 -6.41
CA ALA A 366 -7.90 2.55 -7.27
C ALA A 366 -8.99 1.52 -7.55
N ALA A 367 -9.80 1.15 -6.54
CA ALA A 367 -10.92 0.22 -6.68
C ALA A 367 -11.97 0.74 -7.68
N MET A 368 -12.33 2.00 -7.58
CA MET A 368 -13.29 2.60 -8.52
C MET A 368 -12.75 2.62 -9.94
N LEU A 369 -11.48 2.98 -10.13
CA LEU A 369 -10.85 2.98 -11.45
C LEU A 369 -10.70 1.55 -12.04
N VAL A 370 -10.48 0.54 -11.20
CA VAL A 370 -10.53 -0.87 -11.63
C VAL A 370 -11.93 -1.20 -12.15
N LEU A 371 -12.99 -0.86 -11.42
CA LEU A 371 -14.36 -1.09 -11.85
C LEU A 371 -14.69 -0.31 -13.15
N GLU A 372 -14.28 0.95 -13.27
CA GLU A 372 -14.43 1.73 -14.51
C GLU A 372 -13.71 1.05 -15.70
N ALA A 373 -12.50 0.51 -15.49
CA ALA A 373 -11.75 -0.19 -16.52
C ALA A 373 -12.43 -1.49 -16.99
N LEU A 374 -13.12 -2.21 -16.07
CA LEU A 374 -13.90 -3.39 -16.44
C LEU A 374 -15.15 -3.01 -17.23
N VAL A 375 -15.85 -1.96 -16.82
CA VAL A 375 -17.03 -1.45 -17.52
C VAL A 375 -16.67 -0.96 -18.94
N GLU A 376 -15.60 -0.17 -19.06
CA GLU A 376 -15.12 0.32 -20.37
C GLU A 376 -14.77 -0.82 -21.32
N GLY A 377 -14.01 -1.82 -20.81
CA GLY A 377 -13.63 -2.98 -21.63
C GLY A 377 -14.76 -3.97 -21.85
N ASN A 378 -15.87 -3.86 -21.16
CA ASN A 378 -16.98 -4.82 -21.14
C ASN A 378 -16.51 -6.28 -20.98
N GLN A 379 -15.53 -6.50 -20.13
CA GLN A 379 -14.91 -7.80 -19.86
C GLN A 379 -14.71 -8.02 -18.36
N PRO A 380 -14.89 -9.26 -17.85
CA PRO A 380 -14.45 -9.64 -16.51
C PRO A 380 -12.93 -9.42 -16.33
N LEU A 381 -12.47 -9.34 -15.09
CA LEU A 381 -11.09 -8.98 -14.74
C LEU A 381 -10.06 -9.94 -15.38
N GLY A 382 -10.26 -11.24 -15.26
CA GLY A 382 -9.33 -12.22 -15.81
C GLY A 382 -9.25 -12.20 -17.33
N GLU A 383 -10.39 -12.02 -18.01
CA GLU A 383 -10.44 -11.89 -19.48
C GLU A 383 -9.77 -10.59 -19.93
N ARG A 384 -10.04 -9.46 -19.25
CA ARG A 384 -9.41 -8.17 -19.56
C ARG A 384 -7.89 -8.24 -19.42
N MET A 385 -7.40 -8.86 -18.35
CA MET A 385 -5.97 -9.08 -18.13
C MET A 385 -5.34 -9.94 -19.23
N THR A 386 -6.01 -11.01 -19.64
CA THR A 386 -5.56 -11.86 -20.75
C THR A 386 -5.43 -11.06 -22.05
N THR A 387 -6.43 -10.25 -22.38
CA THR A 387 -6.41 -9.37 -23.57
C THR A 387 -5.21 -8.43 -23.54
N ILE A 388 -4.89 -7.82 -22.38
CA ILE A 388 -3.74 -6.92 -22.22
C ILE A 388 -2.41 -7.69 -22.38
N GLN A 389 -2.29 -8.85 -21.74
CA GLN A 389 -1.09 -9.70 -21.83
C GLN A 389 -0.79 -10.16 -23.26
N GLU A 390 -1.82 -10.63 -23.98
CA GLU A 390 -1.68 -11.04 -25.38
C GLU A 390 -1.21 -9.90 -26.29
N ARG A 391 -1.73 -8.69 -26.07
CA ARG A 391 -1.32 -7.50 -26.84
C ARG A 391 0.13 -7.09 -26.54
N CYS A 392 0.57 -7.17 -25.30
CA CYS A 392 1.85 -6.63 -24.85
C CYS A 392 2.99 -7.66 -24.77
N GLY A 393 2.81 -8.87 -25.26
CA GLY A 393 3.93 -9.83 -25.38
C GLY A 393 3.85 -11.07 -24.50
N GLY A 394 2.68 -11.42 -23.99
CA GLY A 394 2.44 -12.70 -23.33
C GLY A 394 2.26 -12.66 -21.83
N ALA A 395 2.05 -13.85 -21.27
CA ALA A 395 1.76 -14.01 -19.84
C ALA A 395 2.95 -13.67 -18.96
N ALA A 396 2.68 -12.96 -17.88
CA ALA A 396 3.60 -12.71 -16.79
C ALA A 396 3.04 -13.32 -15.50
N HIS A 397 3.77 -14.26 -14.94
CA HIS A 397 3.43 -14.90 -13.67
C HIS A 397 4.44 -14.44 -12.62
N TYR A 398 3.96 -14.05 -11.47
CA TYR A 398 4.76 -13.49 -10.40
C TYR A 398 4.52 -14.23 -9.10
N ASP A 399 5.60 -14.45 -8.34
CA ASP A 399 5.53 -14.88 -6.95
C ASP A 399 6.69 -14.32 -6.13
N ARG A 400 6.54 -14.36 -4.81
CA ARG A 400 7.51 -13.87 -3.82
C ARG A 400 7.75 -14.92 -2.74
N LEU A 401 9.01 -15.09 -2.35
CA LEU A 401 9.42 -15.92 -1.24
C LEU A 401 10.24 -15.10 -0.24
N ASP A 402 9.82 -15.07 1.02
CA ASP A 402 10.59 -14.48 2.11
C ASP A 402 11.41 -15.57 2.80
N LEU A 403 12.73 -15.47 2.72
CA LEU A 403 13.70 -16.46 3.24
C LEU A 403 14.41 -15.87 4.45
N ARG A 404 14.26 -16.50 5.62
CA ARG A 404 15.03 -16.16 6.81
C ARG A 404 16.43 -16.77 6.71
N LEU A 405 17.45 -15.92 6.73
CA LEU A 405 18.85 -16.33 6.76
C LEU A 405 19.25 -16.74 8.19
N ALA A 406 20.35 -17.48 8.32
CA ALA A 406 20.79 -17.96 9.61
C ALA A 406 21.10 -16.81 10.60
N ASP A 407 21.78 -15.78 10.12
CA ASP A 407 22.20 -14.62 10.90
C ASP A 407 22.55 -13.42 9.99
N MET A 408 22.97 -12.31 10.60
CA MET A 408 23.38 -11.10 9.89
C MET A 408 24.74 -11.27 9.16
N ASP A 409 25.56 -12.24 9.56
CA ASP A 409 26.84 -12.51 8.87
C ASP A 409 26.60 -13.23 7.56
N SER A 410 25.70 -14.21 7.53
CA SER A 410 25.23 -14.88 6.31
C SER A 410 24.62 -13.86 5.33
N ARG A 411 23.84 -12.91 5.84
CA ARG A 411 23.32 -11.81 5.03
C ARG A 411 24.47 -11.00 4.40
N ARG A 412 25.44 -10.55 5.19
CA ARG A 412 26.58 -9.73 4.69
C ARG A 412 27.40 -10.47 3.64
N ARG A 413 27.66 -11.78 3.85
CA ARG A 413 28.38 -12.59 2.88
C ARG A 413 27.64 -12.71 1.55
N LEU A 414 26.33 -12.97 1.60
CA LEU A 414 25.51 -13.08 0.39
C LEU A 414 25.39 -11.74 -0.34
N GLU A 415 25.23 -10.63 0.40
CA GLU A 415 25.18 -9.28 -0.15
C GLU A 415 26.48 -8.91 -0.87
N ALA A 416 27.64 -9.19 -0.25
CA ALA A 416 28.96 -8.98 -0.86
C ALA A 416 29.16 -9.87 -2.11
N LEU A 417 28.78 -11.15 -2.05
CA LEU A 417 28.90 -12.05 -3.19
C LEU A 417 28.08 -11.54 -4.39
N LEU A 418 26.82 -11.10 -4.15
CA LEU A 418 25.96 -10.59 -5.21
C LEU A 418 26.46 -9.26 -5.80
N ALA A 419 27.13 -8.44 -4.98
CA ALA A 419 27.73 -7.19 -5.45
C ALA A 419 29.01 -7.43 -6.28
N ASP A 420 29.87 -8.35 -5.84
CA ASP A 420 31.16 -8.58 -6.47
C ASP A 420 31.10 -9.54 -7.67
N THR A 421 30.30 -10.61 -7.53
CA THR A 421 30.22 -11.69 -8.53
C THR A 421 28.77 -12.20 -8.68
N PRO A 422 27.88 -11.40 -9.27
CA PRO A 422 26.50 -11.84 -9.47
C PRO A 422 26.45 -13.08 -10.37
N PRO A 423 25.50 -14.00 -10.14
CA PRO A 423 25.32 -15.19 -10.96
C PRO A 423 25.21 -14.84 -12.44
N GLN A 424 25.88 -15.63 -13.30
CA GLN A 424 25.80 -15.49 -14.76
C GLN A 424 24.65 -16.33 -15.36
N GLU A 425 24.09 -17.24 -14.55
CA GLU A 425 22.98 -18.12 -14.93
C GLU A 425 22.06 -18.33 -13.73
N VAL A 426 20.74 -18.35 -13.96
CA VAL A 426 19.71 -18.63 -12.98
C VAL A 426 18.77 -19.71 -13.53
N ALA A 427 18.70 -20.84 -12.85
CA ALA A 427 17.81 -21.97 -13.22
C ALA A 427 17.90 -22.35 -14.72
N GLY A 428 19.13 -22.42 -15.29
CA GLY A 428 19.38 -22.75 -16.69
C GLY A 428 19.14 -21.61 -17.69
N CYS A 429 18.88 -20.38 -17.21
CA CYS A 429 18.77 -19.19 -18.06
C CYS A 429 19.97 -18.25 -17.87
N PRO A 430 20.59 -17.75 -18.95
CA PRO A 430 21.65 -16.77 -18.83
C PRO A 430 21.10 -15.44 -18.25
N VAL A 431 21.90 -14.79 -17.41
CA VAL A 431 21.63 -13.44 -16.94
C VAL A 431 22.02 -12.45 -18.04
N LEU A 432 21.06 -11.69 -18.52
CA LEU A 432 21.23 -10.70 -19.59
C LEU A 432 21.61 -9.32 -19.07
N GLU A 433 21.12 -8.97 -17.87
CA GLU A 433 21.36 -7.67 -17.24
C GLU A 433 21.28 -7.81 -15.72
N VAL A 434 22.09 -7.03 -15.01
CA VAL A 434 22.07 -6.90 -13.55
C VAL A 434 21.69 -5.47 -13.19
N VAL A 435 20.58 -5.31 -12.45
CA VAL A 435 20.09 -4.01 -11.98
C VAL A 435 20.25 -3.95 -10.45
N THR A 436 20.87 -2.89 -9.96
CA THR A 436 21.23 -2.72 -8.53
C THR A 436 20.55 -1.52 -7.87
N THR A 437 19.39 -1.12 -8.36
CA THR A 437 18.63 0.03 -7.83
C THR A 437 18.22 -0.14 -6.37
N ASP A 438 17.74 -1.35 -5.99
CA ASP A 438 17.41 -1.70 -4.59
C ASP A 438 17.52 -3.22 -4.43
N GLY A 439 18.68 -3.70 -3.98
CA GLY A 439 19.05 -5.10 -4.04
C GLY A 439 19.63 -5.47 -5.40
N VAL A 440 19.52 -6.74 -5.81
CA VAL A 440 20.06 -7.24 -7.07
C VAL A 440 18.94 -7.89 -7.88
N LYS A 441 18.58 -7.29 -9.02
CA LYS A 441 17.62 -7.84 -9.98
C LYS A 441 18.38 -8.39 -11.19
N LEU A 442 18.22 -9.67 -11.44
CA LEU A 442 18.81 -10.42 -12.54
C LEU A 442 17.78 -10.59 -13.64
N ARG A 443 17.94 -9.90 -14.77
CA ARG A 443 17.05 -10.04 -15.92
C ARG A 443 17.47 -11.25 -16.77
N LEU A 444 16.51 -12.13 -17.04
CA LEU A 444 16.73 -13.40 -17.75
C LEU A 444 16.06 -13.37 -19.15
N GLY A 445 15.21 -12.38 -19.39
CA GLY A 445 14.47 -12.20 -20.64
C GLY A 445 13.31 -11.22 -20.47
N PRO A 446 12.49 -11.03 -21.51
CA PRO A 446 11.24 -10.26 -21.40
C PRO A 446 10.32 -10.88 -20.36
N SER A 447 9.78 -10.10 -19.43
CA SER A 447 8.95 -10.56 -18.31
C SER A 447 9.52 -11.80 -17.60
N HIS A 448 10.84 -11.87 -17.51
CA HIS A 448 11.55 -12.97 -16.87
C HIS A 448 12.73 -12.41 -16.07
N TRP A 449 12.61 -12.39 -14.74
CA TRP A 449 13.63 -11.85 -13.84
C TRP A 449 13.53 -12.45 -12.43
N LEU A 450 14.65 -12.41 -11.72
CA LEU A 450 14.77 -12.72 -10.30
C LEU A 450 15.33 -11.48 -9.59
N MET A 451 14.73 -11.06 -8.47
CA MET A 451 15.28 -10.01 -7.62
C MET A 451 15.54 -10.54 -6.22
N LEU A 452 16.73 -10.25 -5.70
CA LEU A 452 17.15 -10.55 -4.33
C LEU A 452 17.29 -9.25 -3.55
N ARG A 453 16.45 -9.05 -2.52
CA ARG A 453 16.42 -7.83 -1.72
C ARG A 453 16.53 -8.15 -0.24
N PHE A 454 17.49 -7.53 0.43
CA PHE A 454 17.71 -7.73 1.86
C PHE A 454 16.85 -6.78 2.70
N SER A 455 16.35 -7.29 3.85
CA SER A 455 15.76 -6.42 4.87
C SER A 455 16.84 -5.52 5.48
N GLY A 456 16.49 -4.25 5.75
CA GLY A 456 17.42 -3.31 6.37
C GLY A 456 17.83 -3.69 7.81
N THR A 457 16.95 -4.36 8.53
CA THR A 457 17.05 -4.55 10.00
C THR A 457 17.12 -6.01 10.45
N GLU A 458 16.77 -6.97 9.58
CA GLU A 458 16.64 -8.39 9.93
C GLU A 458 17.45 -9.28 8.98
N PRO A 459 17.85 -10.49 9.39
CA PRO A 459 18.45 -11.49 8.51
C PRO A 459 17.36 -12.12 7.60
N LEU A 460 16.72 -11.27 6.79
CA LEU A 460 15.64 -11.65 5.89
C LEU A 460 16.01 -11.29 4.46
N LEU A 461 15.93 -12.25 3.56
CA LEU A 461 16.06 -12.11 2.13
C LEU A 461 14.71 -12.27 1.47
N ARG A 462 14.29 -11.27 0.71
CA ARG A 462 13.09 -11.34 -0.12
C ARG A 462 13.49 -11.66 -1.54
N LEU A 463 12.92 -12.73 -2.05
CA LEU A 463 13.09 -13.20 -3.41
C LEU A 463 11.80 -12.87 -4.18
N TYR A 464 11.92 -12.12 -5.26
CA TYR A 464 10.83 -11.78 -6.14
C TYR A 464 11.12 -12.36 -7.52
N CYS A 465 10.15 -12.98 -8.14
CA CYS A 465 10.32 -13.57 -9.46
C CYS A 465 9.11 -13.28 -10.35
N GLU A 466 9.38 -12.92 -11.59
CA GLU A 466 8.41 -12.93 -12.67
C GLU A 466 8.94 -13.83 -13.79
N ALA A 467 8.07 -14.66 -14.37
CA ALA A 467 8.43 -15.57 -15.45
C ALA A 467 7.23 -15.88 -16.37
N PRO A 468 7.47 -16.44 -17.57
CA PRO A 468 6.41 -16.72 -18.55
C PRO A 468 5.40 -17.80 -18.12
N SER A 469 5.69 -18.61 -17.09
CA SER A 469 4.78 -19.63 -16.59
C SER A 469 4.93 -19.84 -15.08
N PRO A 470 3.90 -20.33 -14.37
CA PRO A 470 3.99 -20.64 -12.93
C PRO A 470 5.13 -21.62 -12.62
N SER A 471 5.29 -22.69 -13.41
CA SER A 471 6.36 -23.67 -13.21
C SER A 471 7.75 -23.02 -13.32
N ARG A 472 7.89 -22.04 -14.20
CA ARG A 472 9.17 -21.32 -14.35
C ARG A 472 9.45 -20.39 -13.16
N VAL A 473 8.43 -19.78 -12.56
CA VAL A 473 8.54 -19.05 -11.30
C VAL A 473 9.04 -19.97 -10.19
N ASP A 474 8.44 -21.16 -10.07
CA ASP A 474 8.83 -22.17 -9.06
C ASP A 474 10.29 -22.62 -9.23
N ASP A 475 10.74 -22.87 -10.47
CA ASP A 475 12.12 -23.25 -10.80
C ASP A 475 13.12 -22.17 -10.35
N VAL A 476 12.84 -20.90 -10.70
CA VAL A 476 13.69 -19.76 -10.38
C VAL A 476 13.74 -19.49 -8.87
N LEU A 477 12.62 -19.51 -8.17
CA LEU A 477 12.59 -19.32 -6.72
C LEU A 477 13.24 -20.48 -5.97
N SER A 478 13.10 -21.74 -6.45
CA SER A 478 13.78 -22.91 -5.89
C SER A 478 15.28 -22.82 -6.07
N TRP A 479 15.75 -22.38 -7.24
CA TRP A 479 17.15 -22.11 -7.50
C TRP A 479 17.69 -21.02 -6.56
N ALA A 480 16.98 -19.88 -6.42
CA ALA A 480 17.38 -18.77 -5.59
C ALA A 480 17.49 -19.16 -4.10
N ARG A 481 16.53 -19.98 -3.60
CA ARG A 481 16.57 -20.53 -2.25
C ARG A 481 17.81 -21.41 -2.04
N SER A 482 18.12 -22.30 -3.00
CA SER A 482 19.28 -23.17 -2.94
C SER A 482 20.59 -22.40 -3.01
N PHE A 483 20.67 -21.37 -3.85
CA PHE A 483 21.79 -20.46 -3.97
C PHE A 483 22.06 -19.75 -2.65
N ALA A 484 21.02 -19.17 -2.03
CA ALA A 484 21.15 -18.47 -0.75
C ALA A 484 21.53 -19.41 0.41
N ALA A 485 21.12 -20.67 0.38
CA ALA A 485 21.42 -21.68 1.41
C ALA A 485 22.85 -22.23 1.30
N ALA A 486 23.53 -22.05 0.17
CA ALA A 486 24.91 -22.53 -0.05
C ALA A 486 25.99 -21.58 0.51
N ILE A 487 25.62 -20.42 1.04
CA ILE A 487 26.48 -19.33 1.54
C ILE A 487 26.32 -19.16 3.04
#